data_fec1c7267499b1966bece2c5276e0b01
#
_entry.id   fec1c7267499b1966bece2c5276e0b01
#
_cell.length_a   1.000
_cell.length_b   1.000
_cell.length_c   1.000
_cell.angle_alpha   90.00
_cell.angle_beta   90.00
_cell.angle_gamma   90.00
#
_symmetry.space_group_name_H-M   'P 1'
#
loop_
_entity.id
_entity.type
_entity.pdbx_description
1 polymer ?
#
loop_
_entity_poly.entity_id
_entity_poly.type
_entity_poly.pdbx_seq_one_letter_code
_entity_poly.pdbx_strand_id
1 'polypeptide(L)'
;MDKPFNHLIICLTFVMPVAALSGCSGPNDSPEQDAVMSISSCTARGDDGQEMSVSEFGMFVTDTAGNLYPDNIRVLNRSGKWTFAEISLSDGDKGIYAYYPYSPSFSGGKMGLDARSQTDYLYSERTMVSGNAPSASITLYHLLSKVTFRMPAAVTAVRVADYSYSASYSLLTGSLEIKPEKGTISSGTGSLLLYPGDSPAMHVALVAG
;
A
#
# COMPACT_ATOMS: atom_id res chain seq x y z
N MET A 1 -67.18 48.80 25.92
CA MET A 1 -66.80 48.57 27.30
C MET A 1 -65.77 47.47 27.25
N ASP A 2 -64.49 47.83 27.13
CA ASP A 2 -63.39 46.93 27.49
C ASP A 2 -62.09 47.78 27.46
N LYS A 3 -61.45 47.78 28.59
CA LYS A 3 -60.29 48.60 28.87
C LYS A 3 -59.02 47.95 28.25
N PRO A 4 -58.02 48.70 27.73
CA PRO A 4 -56.75 48.16 27.34
C PRO A 4 -55.83 48.07 28.60
N PHE A 5 -55.22 46.88 28.71
CA PHE A 5 -54.20 46.60 29.75
C PHE A 5 -52.85 47.12 29.28
N ASN A 6 -52.32 48.04 30.03
CA ASN A 6 -51.04 48.73 29.79
C ASN A 6 -49.91 47.88 30.38
N HIS A 7 -49.11 47.18 29.57
CA HIS A 7 -47.91 46.49 30.05
C HIS A 7 -46.71 47.44 29.97
N LEU A 8 -46.29 47.87 31.11
CA LEU A 8 -45.06 48.62 31.32
C LEU A 8 -43.85 47.67 31.22
N ILE A 9 -43.08 47.77 30.13
CA ILE A 9 -41.81 47.06 29.96
C ILE A 9 -40.69 47.87 30.62
N ILE A 10 -40.18 47.39 31.75
CA ILE A 10 -38.99 47.92 32.38
C ILE A 10 -37.77 47.32 31.71
N CYS A 11 -37.08 48.11 30.87
CA CYS A 11 -35.76 47.76 30.37
C CYS A 11 -34.70 47.92 31.48
N LEU A 12 -34.27 46.77 32.05
CA LEU A 12 -33.15 46.73 32.97
C LEU A 12 -31.88 46.62 32.16
N THR A 13 -31.19 47.76 31.96
CA THR A 13 -29.85 47.80 31.35
C THR A 13 -28.81 47.28 32.34
N PHE A 14 -28.36 46.04 32.09
CA PHE A 14 -27.28 45.45 32.85
C PHE A 14 -25.93 45.91 32.22
N VAL A 15 -25.26 46.87 32.83
CA VAL A 15 -23.90 47.27 32.44
C VAL A 15 -22.92 46.28 33.07
N MET A 16 -22.41 45.32 32.27
CA MET A 16 -21.28 44.49 32.69
C MET A 16 -19.96 45.25 32.49
N PRO A 17 -19.09 45.30 33.49
CA PRO A 17 -17.73 45.79 33.30
C PRO A 17 -16.93 44.75 32.48
N VAL A 18 -16.44 45.16 31.30
CA VAL A 18 -15.46 44.40 30.52
C VAL A 18 -14.15 44.47 31.28
N ALA A 19 -13.82 43.42 32.05
CA ALA A 19 -12.46 43.20 32.52
C ALA A 19 -11.61 42.76 31.32
N ALA A 20 -10.75 43.67 30.84
CA ALA A 20 -9.72 43.34 29.89
C ALA A 20 -8.70 42.39 30.56
N LEU A 21 -8.89 41.09 30.40
CA LEU A 21 -7.85 40.09 30.64
C LEU A 21 -6.82 40.22 29.53
N SER A 22 -5.77 40.96 29.76
CA SER A 22 -4.52 40.91 28.98
C SER A 22 -3.92 39.51 29.24
N GLY A 23 -4.40 38.50 28.52
CA GLY A 23 -3.73 37.22 28.47
C GLY A 23 -2.45 37.41 27.66
N CYS A 24 -1.30 37.46 28.32
CA CYS A 24 -0.02 37.14 27.70
C CYS A 24 -0.16 35.70 27.14
N SER A 25 -0.40 35.60 25.85
CA SER A 25 -0.05 34.39 25.11
C SER A 25 1.47 34.36 25.03
N GLY A 26 2.09 33.76 26.04
CA GLY A 26 3.44 33.24 25.89
C GLY A 26 3.48 32.29 24.67
N PRO A 27 4.60 32.18 23.97
CA PRO A 27 4.73 31.16 22.96
C PRO A 27 4.42 29.80 23.63
N ASN A 28 3.38 29.14 23.15
CA ASN A 28 3.16 27.72 23.45
C ASN A 28 4.28 26.96 22.76
N ASP A 29 5.44 26.91 23.41
CA ASP A 29 6.44 25.87 23.18
C ASP A 29 5.91 24.56 23.79
N SER A 30 4.78 24.09 23.27
CA SER A 30 4.54 22.65 23.26
C SER A 30 5.61 22.08 22.33
N PRO A 31 6.48 21.19 22.77
CA PRO A 31 7.42 20.53 21.88
C PRO A 31 6.59 19.98 20.75
N GLU A 32 6.86 20.46 19.53
CA GLU A 32 6.24 19.96 18.32
C GLU A 32 6.55 18.46 18.31
N GLN A 33 5.57 17.67 18.69
CA GLN A 33 5.75 16.21 18.79
C GLN A 33 5.94 15.75 17.35
N ASP A 34 7.18 15.39 17.02
CA ASP A 34 7.52 14.91 15.68
C ASP A 34 6.50 13.86 15.24
N ALA A 35 5.76 14.17 14.20
CA ALA A 35 4.78 13.22 13.69
C ALA A 35 5.52 11.98 13.17
N VAL A 36 5.08 10.80 13.64
CA VAL A 36 5.64 9.51 13.25
C VAL A 36 4.66 8.82 12.31
N MET A 37 5.21 8.24 11.24
CA MET A 37 4.43 7.51 10.27
C MET A 37 3.75 6.28 10.89
N SER A 38 2.51 6.03 10.52
CA SER A 38 1.75 4.85 10.89
C SER A 38 1.03 4.23 9.68
N ILE A 39 0.61 2.98 9.80
CA ILE A 39 -0.21 2.29 8.80
C ILE A 39 -1.53 1.92 9.48
N SER A 40 -2.64 2.42 8.91
CA SER A 40 -3.99 2.13 9.40
C SER A 40 -4.53 0.82 8.84
N SER A 41 -4.26 0.55 7.57
CA SER A 41 -4.72 -0.66 6.89
C SER A 41 -3.77 -1.06 5.76
N CYS A 42 -3.75 -2.36 5.48
CA CYS A 42 -3.17 -2.92 4.27
C CYS A 42 -4.09 -4.03 3.77
N THR A 43 -4.65 -3.85 2.58
CA THR A 43 -5.54 -4.79 1.92
C THR A 43 -4.95 -5.24 0.59
N ALA A 44 -5.15 -6.50 0.23
CA ALA A 44 -4.85 -7.01 -1.10
C ALA A 44 -6.16 -7.40 -1.78
N ARG A 45 -6.31 -7.09 -3.07
CA ARG A 45 -7.47 -7.55 -3.83
C ARG A 45 -7.22 -8.94 -4.35
N GLY A 46 -8.06 -9.89 -3.96
CA GLY A 46 -8.10 -11.23 -4.55
C GLY A 46 -8.69 -11.23 -5.98
N ASP A 47 -8.44 -12.29 -6.72
CA ASP A 47 -8.94 -12.48 -8.10
C ASP A 47 -10.47 -12.44 -8.20
N ASP A 48 -11.17 -12.77 -7.12
CA ASP A 48 -12.64 -12.78 -7.00
C ASP A 48 -13.20 -11.45 -6.44
N GLY A 49 -12.35 -10.46 -6.26
CA GLY A 49 -12.72 -9.17 -5.66
C GLY A 49 -12.84 -9.22 -4.13
N GLN A 50 -12.57 -10.36 -3.49
CA GLN A 50 -12.50 -10.47 -2.04
C GLN A 50 -11.21 -9.85 -1.52
N GLU A 51 -11.29 -9.25 -0.33
CA GLU A 51 -10.08 -8.76 0.34
C GLU A 51 -9.29 -9.92 0.92
N MET A 52 -8.00 -9.96 0.59
CA MET A 52 -7.05 -10.91 1.14
C MET A 52 -6.27 -10.24 2.27
N SER A 53 -6.23 -10.90 3.44
CA SER A 53 -5.44 -10.39 4.56
C SER A 53 -3.97 -10.76 4.36
N VAL A 54 -3.09 -9.77 4.48
CA VAL A 54 -1.64 -9.96 4.54
C VAL A 54 -1.17 -9.81 5.99
N SER A 55 -0.25 -10.67 6.43
CA SER A 55 0.35 -10.61 7.76
C SER A 55 1.68 -9.86 7.78
N GLU A 56 2.33 -9.75 6.62
CA GLU A 56 3.55 -8.97 6.43
C GLU A 56 3.65 -8.46 5.00
N PHE A 57 4.43 -7.40 4.80
CA PHE A 57 4.81 -6.90 3.49
C PHE A 57 6.10 -6.10 3.58
N GLY A 58 6.70 -5.77 2.44
CA GLY A 58 7.83 -4.86 2.36
C GLY A 58 7.39 -3.47 1.91
N MET A 59 8.13 -2.44 2.31
CA MET A 59 7.93 -1.11 1.76
C MET A 59 9.23 -0.38 1.49
N PHE A 60 9.20 0.46 0.47
CA PHE A 60 10.19 1.49 0.21
C PHE A 60 9.54 2.84 0.49
N VAL A 61 10.31 3.72 1.11
CA VAL A 61 9.85 5.07 1.44
C VAL A 61 10.74 6.09 0.74
N THR A 62 10.14 7.13 0.17
CA THR A 62 10.87 8.21 -0.48
C THR A 62 10.53 9.55 0.15
N ASP A 63 11.45 10.51 0.03
CA ASP A 63 11.14 11.92 0.22
C ASP A 63 10.34 12.50 -0.97
N THR A 64 10.04 13.77 -0.94
CA THR A 64 9.33 14.47 -2.02
C THR A 64 10.14 14.57 -3.32
N ALA A 65 11.47 14.50 -3.24
CA ALA A 65 12.37 14.49 -4.38
C ALA A 65 12.55 13.11 -5.02
N GLY A 66 12.01 12.04 -4.38
CA GLY A 66 12.10 10.66 -4.86
C GLY A 66 13.32 9.89 -4.34
N ASN A 67 14.11 10.47 -3.41
CA ASN A 67 15.20 9.74 -2.77
C ASN A 67 14.66 8.72 -1.79
N LEU A 68 15.20 7.50 -1.81
CA LEU A 68 14.79 6.43 -0.90
C LEU A 68 15.20 6.74 0.55
N TYR A 69 14.24 6.53 1.49
CA TYR A 69 14.45 6.73 2.91
C TYR A 69 13.46 5.93 3.76
N PRO A 70 13.92 5.14 4.68
CA PRO A 70 15.06 4.23 4.54
C PRO A 70 14.79 3.17 3.47
N ASP A 71 15.80 2.43 3.07
CA ASP A 71 15.65 1.38 2.05
C ASP A 71 15.05 0.10 2.65
N ASN A 72 14.12 -0.53 1.92
CA ASN A 72 13.55 -1.86 2.14
C ASN A 72 13.13 -2.22 3.58
N ILE A 73 12.01 -1.67 4.03
CA ILE A 73 11.47 -1.86 5.37
C ILE A 73 10.53 -3.05 5.41
N ARG A 74 10.73 -3.95 6.38
CA ARG A 74 9.77 -5.01 6.70
C ARG A 74 8.67 -4.49 7.59
N VAL A 75 7.42 -4.73 7.20
CA VAL A 75 6.21 -4.37 7.96
C VAL A 75 5.50 -5.65 8.40
N LEU A 76 5.17 -5.74 9.67
CA LEU A 76 4.53 -6.91 10.28
C LEU A 76 3.20 -6.52 10.92
N ASN A 77 2.16 -7.33 10.68
CA ASN A 77 0.92 -7.24 11.42
C ASN A 77 1.02 -8.10 12.71
N ARG A 78 0.95 -7.45 13.85
CA ARG A 78 0.93 -8.12 15.17
C ARG A 78 -0.40 -7.80 15.86
N SER A 79 -1.31 -8.78 15.86
CA SER A 79 -2.63 -8.66 16.50
C SER A 79 -3.43 -7.44 16.03
N GLY A 80 -3.44 -7.20 14.71
CA GLY A 80 -4.15 -6.06 14.12
C GLY A 80 -3.39 -4.74 14.11
N LYS A 81 -2.18 -4.68 14.66
CA LYS A 81 -1.31 -3.50 14.65
C LYS A 81 -0.13 -3.71 13.72
N TRP A 82 0.07 -2.80 12.78
CA TRP A 82 1.23 -2.77 11.91
C TRP A 82 2.45 -2.22 12.65
N THR A 83 3.58 -2.91 12.53
CA THR A 83 4.84 -2.58 13.20
C THR A 83 5.99 -2.62 12.20
N PHE A 84 6.85 -1.60 12.25
CA PHE A 84 8.03 -1.43 11.40
C PHE A 84 9.02 -0.47 12.07
N ALA A 85 10.18 -0.24 11.47
CA ALA A 85 11.14 0.76 11.93
C ALA A 85 10.51 2.16 11.89
N GLU A 86 10.68 2.93 12.96
CA GLU A 86 10.12 4.27 13.09
C GLU A 86 10.60 5.20 11.97
N ILE A 87 9.66 5.95 11.38
CA ILE A 87 9.91 6.93 10.34
C ILE A 87 9.33 8.27 10.80
N SER A 88 10.20 9.24 11.03
CA SER A 88 9.80 10.61 11.34
C SER A 88 9.29 11.33 10.09
N LEU A 89 8.32 12.21 10.29
CA LEU A 89 7.77 13.11 9.27
C LEU A 89 8.17 14.56 9.52
N SER A 90 9.07 14.82 10.46
CA SER A 90 9.58 16.17 10.77
C SER A 90 10.39 16.80 9.63
N ASP A 91 11.02 15.97 8.80
CA ASP A 91 11.80 16.40 7.64
C ASP A 91 10.96 16.45 6.33
N GLY A 92 9.62 16.36 6.43
CA GLY A 92 8.67 16.54 5.34
C GLY A 92 7.91 15.27 4.93
N ASP A 93 7.09 15.44 3.90
CA ASP A 93 6.22 14.39 3.39
C ASP A 93 7.00 13.19 2.82
N LYS A 94 6.43 12.00 2.97
CA LYS A 94 7.00 10.75 2.45
C LYS A 94 6.06 10.08 1.46
N GLY A 95 6.65 9.44 0.44
CA GLY A 95 5.95 8.54 -0.47
C GLY A 95 6.23 7.10 -0.09
N ILE A 96 5.18 6.30 0.07
CA ILE A 96 5.27 4.88 0.42
C ILE A 96 4.96 4.04 -0.81
N TYR A 97 5.76 3.02 -1.06
CA TYR A 97 5.58 1.99 -2.08
C TYR A 97 5.65 0.63 -1.41
N ALA A 98 4.52 -0.04 -1.26
CA ALA A 98 4.45 -1.34 -0.61
C ALA A 98 4.50 -2.48 -1.63
N TYR A 99 4.97 -3.65 -1.18
CA TYR A 99 5.06 -4.85 -2.01
C TYR A 99 4.94 -6.13 -1.18
N TYR A 100 4.55 -7.22 -1.82
CA TYR A 100 4.45 -8.53 -1.20
C TYR A 100 4.92 -9.62 -2.19
N PRO A 101 5.55 -10.70 -1.70
CA PRO A 101 6.02 -10.93 -0.32
C PRO A 101 7.26 -10.09 0.01
N TYR A 102 7.47 -9.84 1.31
CA TYR A 102 8.72 -9.21 1.74
C TYR A 102 9.93 -10.06 1.38
N SER A 103 10.97 -9.41 0.86
CA SER A 103 12.29 -10.03 0.65
C SER A 103 13.40 -9.07 1.02
N PRO A 104 14.36 -9.49 1.87
CA PRO A 104 15.50 -8.65 2.24
C PRO A 104 16.46 -8.40 1.06
N SER A 105 16.34 -9.17 -0.02
CA SER A 105 17.18 -9.00 -1.22
C SER A 105 16.70 -7.90 -2.16
N PHE A 106 15.50 -7.36 -1.96
CA PHE A 106 14.99 -6.26 -2.78
C PHE A 106 15.60 -4.94 -2.33
N SER A 107 15.99 -4.11 -3.26
CA SER A 107 16.66 -2.84 -2.98
C SER A 107 16.43 -1.82 -4.09
N GLY A 108 16.69 -0.54 -3.80
CA GLY A 108 16.58 0.53 -4.78
C GLY A 108 15.17 0.70 -5.35
N GLY A 109 14.12 0.38 -4.57
CA GLY A 109 12.74 0.43 -5.03
C GLY A 109 12.40 -0.62 -6.08
N LYS A 110 13.16 -1.71 -6.18
CA LYS A 110 12.96 -2.77 -7.19
C LYS A 110 12.72 -4.12 -6.56
N MET A 111 11.83 -4.90 -7.18
CA MET A 111 11.54 -6.29 -6.87
C MET A 111 12.16 -7.20 -7.93
N GLY A 112 12.91 -8.21 -7.52
CA GLY A 112 13.31 -9.31 -8.40
C GLY A 112 12.19 -10.36 -8.45
N LEU A 113 11.79 -10.76 -9.65
CA LEU A 113 10.68 -11.67 -9.89
C LEU A 113 11.17 -12.96 -10.53
N ASP A 114 10.61 -14.11 -10.11
CA ASP A 114 10.84 -15.40 -10.73
C ASP A 114 9.50 -16.12 -10.93
N ALA A 115 9.03 -16.19 -12.18
CA ALA A 115 7.76 -16.83 -12.52
C ALA A 115 7.76 -18.36 -12.26
N ARG A 116 8.93 -19.00 -12.13
CA ARG A 116 9.01 -20.44 -11.80
C ARG A 116 8.50 -20.73 -10.39
N SER A 117 8.64 -19.77 -9.50
CA SER A 117 8.15 -19.91 -8.12
C SER A 117 6.63 -19.90 -8.01
N GLN A 118 5.93 -19.42 -9.04
CA GLN A 118 4.47 -19.19 -9.04
C GLN A 118 4.03 -18.38 -7.80
N THR A 119 4.91 -17.49 -7.32
CA THR A 119 4.63 -16.59 -6.20
C THR A 119 3.74 -15.47 -6.69
N ASP A 120 2.71 -15.17 -5.93
CA ASP A 120 1.85 -14.04 -6.19
C ASP A 120 2.52 -12.75 -5.68
N TYR A 121 3.12 -12.01 -6.60
CA TYR A 121 3.76 -10.74 -6.31
C TYR A 121 2.73 -9.62 -6.36
N LEU A 122 2.66 -8.84 -5.29
CA LEU A 122 1.77 -7.68 -5.18
C LEU A 122 2.57 -6.39 -5.04
N TYR A 123 1.99 -5.30 -5.48
CA TYR A 123 2.56 -3.95 -5.36
C TYR A 123 1.49 -2.92 -5.01
N SER A 124 1.87 -1.80 -4.42
CA SER A 124 1.00 -0.64 -4.27
C SER A 124 1.41 0.48 -5.20
N GLU A 125 0.45 1.32 -5.53
CA GLU A 125 0.75 2.66 -6.01
C GLU A 125 1.37 3.51 -4.88
N ARG A 126 1.94 4.65 -5.24
CA ARG A 126 2.51 5.59 -4.27
C ARG A 126 1.43 6.12 -3.34
N THR A 127 1.62 5.92 -2.04
CA THR A 127 0.78 6.52 -0.99
C THR A 127 1.56 7.62 -0.29
N MET A 128 1.01 8.83 -0.19
CA MET A 128 1.65 9.95 0.49
C MET A 128 1.22 10.02 1.96
N VAL A 129 2.19 10.33 2.81
CA VAL A 129 1.98 10.69 4.23
C VAL A 129 2.69 11.99 4.55
N SER A 130 2.14 12.74 5.51
CA SER A 130 2.68 14.02 5.95
C SER A 130 2.51 14.18 7.46
N GLY A 131 3.13 15.20 8.05
CA GLY A 131 2.95 15.51 9.46
C GLY A 131 1.49 15.72 9.86
N ASN A 132 0.66 16.25 8.96
CA ASN A 132 -0.78 16.47 9.19
C ASN A 132 -1.64 15.23 8.88
N ALA A 133 -1.12 14.26 8.13
CA ALA A 133 -1.79 13.01 7.77
C ALA A 133 -0.79 11.85 7.86
N PRO A 134 -0.38 11.46 9.08
CA PRO A 134 0.73 10.53 9.28
C PRO A 134 0.36 9.07 9.08
N SER A 135 -0.90 8.76 8.77
CA SER A 135 -1.39 7.39 8.68
C SER A 135 -1.69 6.99 7.23
N ALA A 136 -1.05 5.91 6.78
CA ALA A 136 -1.25 5.36 5.46
C ALA A 136 -2.31 4.24 5.44
N SER A 137 -3.15 4.24 4.39
CA SER A 137 -3.98 3.11 3.98
C SER A 137 -3.42 2.57 2.66
N ILE A 138 -3.01 1.31 2.64
CA ILE A 138 -2.31 0.68 1.53
C ILE A 138 -3.23 -0.33 0.85
N THR A 139 -3.29 -0.27 -0.49
CA THR A 139 -3.94 -1.28 -1.31
C THR A 139 -2.89 -1.96 -2.19
N LEU A 140 -2.81 -3.27 -2.11
CA LEU A 140 -1.92 -4.09 -2.92
C LEU A 140 -2.66 -4.68 -4.12
N TYR A 141 -2.03 -4.63 -5.28
CA TYR A 141 -2.54 -5.13 -6.57
C TYR A 141 -1.64 -6.25 -7.08
N HIS A 142 -2.23 -7.24 -7.75
CA HIS A 142 -1.47 -8.31 -8.39
C HIS A 142 -0.59 -7.76 -9.50
N LEU A 143 0.68 -8.15 -9.48
CA LEU A 143 1.63 -7.79 -10.53
C LEU A 143 1.60 -8.78 -11.70
N LEU A 144 1.27 -10.05 -11.41
CA LEU A 144 1.21 -11.11 -12.41
C LEU A 144 -0.24 -11.35 -12.88
N SER A 145 -0.37 -11.80 -14.11
CA SER A 145 -1.65 -12.23 -14.69
C SER A 145 -1.87 -13.72 -14.43
N LYS A 146 -3.01 -14.08 -13.86
CA LYS A 146 -3.39 -15.46 -13.65
C LYS A 146 -4.09 -16.01 -14.90
N VAL A 147 -3.52 -17.05 -15.50
CA VAL A 147 -4.08 -17.77 -16.63
C VAL A 147 -4.58 -19.11 -16.16
N THR A 148 -5.87 -19.38 -16.31
CA THR A 148 -6.50 -20.64 -15.93
C THR A 148 -6.81 -21.48 -17.16
N PHE A 149 -6.39 -22.75 -17.15
CA PHE A 149 -6.61 -23.71 -18.22
C PHE A 149 -7.75 -24.65 -17.83
N ARG A 150 -8.73 -24.81 -18.73
CA ARG A 150 -9.76 -25.83 -18.57
C ARG A 150 -9.20 -27.16 -19.06
N MET A 151 -8.90 -28.06 -18.13
CA MET A 151 -8.25 -29.32 -18.41
C MET A 151 -9.24 -30.50 -18.32
N PRO A 152 -9.11 -31.51 -19.20
CA PRO A 152 -9.75 -32.81 -18.99
C PRO A 152 -9.26 -33.47 -17.69
N ALA A 153 -10.07 -34.35 -17.10
CA ALA A 153 -9.75 -34.99 -15.82
C ALA A 153 -8.45 -35.85 -15.85
N ALA A 154 -8.01 -36.27 -17.02
CA ALA A 154 -6.76 -37.00 -17.18
C ALA A 154 -5.49 -36.11 -17.21
N VAL A 155 -5.66 -34.81 -17.18
CA VAL A 155 -4.52 -33.86 -17.20
C VAL A 155 -4.23 -33.41 -15.77
N THR A 156 -3.02 -33.62 -15.30
CA THR A 156 -2.60 -33.34 -13.94
C THR A 156 -1.78 -32.04 -13.80
N ALA A 157 -1.21 -31.55 -14.88
CA ALA A 157 -0.43 -30.34 -14.85
C ALA A 157 -0.41 -29.59 -16.20
N VAL A 158 -0.16 -28.29 -16.12
CA VAL A 158 0.14 -27.43 -17.26
C VAL A 158 1.60 -27.04 -17.20
N ARG A 159 2.27 -27.10 -18.36
CA ARG A 159 3.67 -26.71 -18.51
C ARG A 159 3.80 -25.72 -19.66
N VAL A 160 4.55 -24.65 -19.45
CA VAL A 160 4.90 -23.66 -20.48
C VAL A 160 6.42 -23.65 -20.63
N ALA A 161 6.90 -24.03 -21.83
CA ALA A 161 8.31 -24.00 -22.18
C ALA A 161 8.69 -22.67 -22.83
N ASP A 162 9.99 -22.40 -22.90
CA ASP A 162 10.58 -21.20 -23.52
C ASP A 162 10.05 -19.87 -22.98
N TYR A 163 9.57 -19.88 -21.74
CA TYR A 163 9.07 -18.69 -21.06
C TYR A 163 10.19 -17.92 -20.39
N SER A 164 10.20 -16.58 -20.55
CA SER A 164 11.12 -15.70 -19.83
C SER A 164 10.68 -15.63 -18.37
N TYR A 165 11.36 -16.38 -17.49
CA TYR A 165 10.91 -16.56 -16.11
C TYR A 165 11.42 -15.49 -15.13
N SER A 166 12.43 -14.73 -15.50
CA SER A 166 13.08 -13.73 -14.64
C SER A 166 12.70 -12.32 -15.07
N ALA A 167 12.36 -11.47 -14.13
CA ALA A 167 12.06 -10.07 -14.39
C ALA A 167 12.46 -9.18 -13.21
N SER A 168 12.48 -7.88 -13.44
CA SER A 168 12.62 -6.84 -12.42
C SER A 168 11.47 -5.86 -12.53
N TYR A 169 10.81 -5.55 -11.43
CA TYR A 169 9.77 -4.54 -11.37
C TYR A 169 10.22 -3.36 -10.52
N SER A 170 10.15 -2.15 -11.09
CA SER A 170 10.43 -0.91 -10.35
C SER A 170 9.14 -0.36 -9.76
N LEU A 171 9.03 -0.35 -8.44
CA LEU A 171 7.92 0.25 -7.70
C LEU A 171 7.85 1.78 -7.90
N LEU A 172 9.01 2.42 -8.08
CA LEU A 172 9.10 3.88 -8.22
C LEU A 172 8.57 4.37 -9.57
N THR A 173 8.73 3.57 -10.63
CA THR A 173 8.35 3.95 -12.00
C THR A 173 7.22 3.12 -12.58
N GLY A 174 6.80 2.03 -11.89
CA GLY A 174 5.80 1.10 -12.40
C GLY A 174 6.27 0.29 -13.62
N SER A 175 7.60 0.22 -13.87
CA SER A 175 8.13 -0.45 -15.06
C SER A 175 8.50 -1.90 -14.77
N LEU A 176 8.09 -2.81 -15.66
CA LEU A 176 8.45 -4.21 -15.67
C LEU A 176 9.51 -4.44 -16.75
N GLU A 177 10.67 -4.97 -16.36
CA GLU A 177 11.76 -5.35 -17.25
C GLU A 177 11.89 -6.89 -17.24
N ILE A 178 11.45 -7.54 -18.31
CA ILE A 178 11.55 -8.99 -18.47
C ILE A 178 12.96 -9.31 -19.00
N LYS A 179 13.64 -10.26 -18.33
CA LYS A 179 14.99 -10.67 -18.70
C LYS A 179 14.95 -11.78 -19.77
N PRO A 180 16.03 -11.94 -20.54
CA PRO A 180 16.05 -12.88 -21.66
C PRO A 180 16.17 -14.36 -21.25
N GLU A 181 16.46 -14.65 -19.98
CA GLU A 181 16.61 -16.01 -19.50
C GLU A 181 15.30 -16.79 -19.64
N LYS A 182 15.37 -17.90 -20.36
CA LYS A 182 14.21 -18.74 -20.66
C LYS A 182 14.28 -20.07 -19.92
N GLY A 183 13.09 -20.59 -19.62
CA GLY A 183 12.94 -21.86 -18.95
C GLY A 183 11.53 -22.41 -19.07
N THR A 184 11.27 -23.46 -18.32
CA THR A 184 9.94 -24.06 -18.22
C THR A 184 9.31 -23.68 -16.89
N ILE A 185 8.08 -23.20 -16.94
CA ILE A 185 7.21 -23.04 -15.77
C ILE A 185 6.13 -24.11 -15.78
N SER A 186 5.66 -24.55 -14.62
CA SER A 186 4.64 -25.58 -14.51
C SER A 186 3.77 -25.38 -13.27
N SER A 187 2.53 -25.83 -13.37
CA SER A 187 1.59 -25.83 -12.24
C SER A 187 0.73 -27.08 -12.26
N GLY A 188 0.55 -27.70 -11.10
CA GLY A 188 -0.39 -28.80 -10.87
C GLY A 188 -1.83 -28.35 -10.60
N THR A 189 -2.09 -27.05 -10.54
CA THR A 189 -3.41 -26.49 -10.19
C THR A 189 -4.26 -26.09 -11.39
N GLY A 190 -3.73 -26.24 -12.61
CA GLY A 190 -4.39 -25.77 -13.83
C GLY A 190 -4.37 -24.26 -14.04
N SER A 191 -3.65 -23.53 -13.21
CA SER A 191 -3.46 -22.08 -13.33
C SER A 191 -1.97 -21.74 -13.27
N LEU A 192 -1.57 -20.73 -14.04
CA LEU A 192 -0.21 -20.17 -14.05
C LEU A 192 -0.25 -18.67 -13.85
N LEU A 193 0.72 -18.15 -13.10
CA LEU A 193 0.99 -16.73 -12.97
C LEU A 193 2.06 -16.33 -13.99
N LEU A 194 1.71 -15.40 -14.87
CA LEU A 194 2.52 -14.96 -16.00
C LEU A 194 2.73 -13.44 -15.95
N TYR A 195 3.82 -12.93 -16.53
CA TYR A 195 4.04 -11.50 -16.64
C TYR A 195 3.00 -10.85 -17.56
N PRO A 196 2.40 -9.70 -17.18
CA PRO A 196 1.44 -9.00 -18.00
C PRO A 196 2.11 -8.45 -19.27
N GLY A 197 1.38 -8.52 -20.40
CA GLY A 197 1.84 -7.97 -21.67
C GLY A 197 2.93 -8.79 -22.38
N ASP A 198 3.47 -9.82 -21.76
CA ASP A 198 4.37 -10.75 -22.41
C ASP A 198 3.53 -11.79 -23.18
N SER A 199 3.61 -11.73 -24.52
CA SER A 199 3.03 -12.74 -25.43
C SER A 199 4.14 -13.38 -26.24
N PRO A 200 5.12 -14.04 -25.61
CA PRO A 200 6.05 -14.84 -26.37
C PRO A 200 5.28 -15.99 -27.01
N ALA A 201 5.83 -16.55 -28.06
CA ALA A 201 5.33 -17.81 -28.61
C ALA A 201 5.49 -18.90 -27.55
N MET A 202 4.50 -19.02 -26.64
CA MET A 202 4.51 -19.97 -25.56
C MET A 202 4.15 -21.37 -26.10
N HIS A 203 5.01 -22.33 -25.83
CA HIS A 203 4.70 -23.73 -26.03
C HIS A 203 4.01 -24.28 -24.77
N VAL A 204 2.67 -24.34 -24.80
CA VAL A 204 1.87 -24.92 -23.72
C VAL A 204 1.77 -26.42 -23.92
N ALA A 205 2.17 -27.22 -22.96
CA ALA A 205 1.98 -28.65 -22.94
C ALA A 205 1.08 -29.05 -21.76
N LEU A 206 0.10 -29.90 -22.03
CA LEU A 206 -0.72 -30.58 -21.02
C LEU A 206 -0.03 -31.88 -20.63
N VAL A 207 0.19 -32.09 -19.34
CA VAL A 207 0.83 -33.30 -18.81
C VAL A 207 -0.26 -34.25 -18.34
N ALA A 208 -0.33 -35.40 -19.00
CA ALA A 208 -1.22 -36.49 -18.58
C ALA A 208 -0.73 -37.13 -17.27
N GLY A 209 -1.66 -37.51 -16.41
CA GLY A 209 -1.41 -38.29 -15.19
C GLY A 209 -1.20 -39.74 -15.45
#